data_3f8e1a7d8f31e32919ee2743fcdea749
#
_entry.id   3f8e1a7d8f31e32919ee2743fcdea749
#
_cell.length_a   1.000
_cell.length_b   1.000
_cell.length_c   1.000
_cell.angle_alpha   90.00
_cell.angle_beta   90.00
_cell.angle_gamma   90.00
#
_symmetry.space_group_name_H-M   'P 1'
#
loop_
_entity.id
_entity.type
_entity.pdbx_description
1 polymer ?
#
loop_
_entity_poly.entity_id
_entity_poly.type
_entity_poly.pdbx_seq_one_letter_code
_entity_poly.pdbx_strand_id
1 'polypeptide(L)'
;EGKDYDLQILTNKKPKCYFIGSNFPANSEGLLWFVKNVLPHVDIDFKVIGKDMDLLKNSETCLKDITVLSNVPDLSQYFEEADFMIFPIFSGSGMKVKTCEALMYGKNILGSKESFEGYELDTSSCGKLCNTAKEYIDTIKYFSENPVPRYNVYSRSIFETKYSNAFALKVFKELFR
;
A
#
# COMPACT_ATOMS: atom_id res chain seq x y z
N GLU A 1 -19.48 -17.23 1.80
CA GLU A 1 -20.43 -16.30 1.17
C GLU A 1 -19.64 -15.21 0.48
N GLY A 2 -19.63 -15.23 -0.88
CA GLY A 2 -18.89 -14.29 -1.69
C GLY A 2 -19.50 -12.90 -1.51
N LYS A 3 -18.71 -11.95 -0.98
CA LYS A 3 -19.03 -10.54 -1.15
C LYS A 3 -18.92 -10.25 -2.65
N ASP A 4 -19.99 -9.80 -3.28
CA ASP A 4 -19.95 -9.19 -4.61
C ASP A 4 -19.03 -7.97 -4.51
N TYR A 5 -17.79 -8.16 -4.94
CA TYR A 5 -16.85 -7.05 -5.06
C TYR A 5 -17.24 -6.28 -6.32
N ASP A 6 -17.98 -5.21 -6.11
CA ASP A 6 -18.31 -4.25 -7.15
C ASP A 6 -17.02 -3.83 -7.85
N LEU A 7 -16.92 -4.15 -9.13
CA LEU A 7 -15.86 -3.67 -10.02
C LEU A 7 -16.10 -2.17 -10.27
N GLN A 8 -15.94 -1.36 -9.21
CA GLN A 8 -16.02 0.10 -9.35
C GLN A 8 -14.81 0.56 -10.16
N ILE A 9 -15.05 0.73 -11.45
CA ILE A 9 -14.11 1.39 -12.35
C ILE A 9 -14.07 2.86 -11.95
N LEU A 10 -12.86 3.39 -11.75
CA LEU A 10 -12.63 4.82 -11.50
C LEU A 10 -13.19 5.65 -12.65
N THR A 11 -14.33 6.31 -12.44
CA THR A 11 -14.88 7.27 -13.39
C THR A 11 -14.52 8.69 -12.91
N ASN A 12 -13.60 9.35 -13.59
CA ASN A 12 -13.26 10.80 -13.48
C ASN A 12 -13.03 11.38 -12.06
N LYS A 13 -12.71 10.56 -11.05
CA LYS A 13 -12.31 11.02 -9.73
C LYS A 13 -10.80 10.83 -9.56
N LYS A 14 -10.18 11.74 -8.78
CA LYS A 14 -8.79 11.56 -8.32
C LYS A 14 -8.63 10.21 -7.65
N PRO A 15 -7.65 9.37 -8.04
CA PRO A 15 -7.42 8.10 -7.39
C PRO A 15 -7.13 8.28 -5.89
N LYS A 16 -7.74 7.46 -5.06
CA LYS A 16 -7.48 7.41 -3.62
C LYS A 16 -6.24 6.56 -3.37
N CYS A 17 -5.15 7.21 -3.00
CA CYS A 17 -3.85 6.59 -2.80
C CYS A 17 -3.43 6.76 -1.35
N TYR A 18 -3.28 5.67 -0.61
CA TYR A 18 -3.03 5.76 0.83
C TYR A 18 -1.68 5.16 1.19
N PHE A 19 -1.01 5.84 2.11
CA PHE A 19 0.13 5.32 2.85
C PHE A 19 -0.35 4.88 4.23
N ILE A 20 -0.08 3.62 4.59
CA ILE A 20 -0.36 3.10 5.93
C ILE A 20 0.96 2.70 6.60
N GLY A 21 1.23 3.23 7.80
CA GLY A 21 2.44 2.92 8.56
C GLY A 21 2.58 3.80 9.80
N SER A 22 3.30 3.32 10.81
CA SER A 22 3.64 4.09 12.01
C SER A 22 4.76 5.09 11.75
N ASN A 23 4.90 6.08 12.63
CA ASN A 23 6.04 7.00 12.66
C ASN A 23 7.31 6.26 13.13
N PHE A 24 7.88 5.48 12.22
CA PHE A 24 9.12 4.74 12.39
C PHE A 24 10.11 5.19 11.29
N PRO A 25 11.42 5.29 11.54
CA PRO A 25 12.36 5.91 10.62
C PRO A 25 12.21 5.52 9.16
N ALA A 26 12.21 4.23 8.85
CA ALA A 26 12.06 3.76 7.47
C ALA A 26 10.73 4.19 6.79
N ASN A 27 9.65 4.24 7.57
CA ASN A 27 8.34 4.72 7.09
C ASN A 27 8.36 6.22 6.85
N SER A 28 8.89 6.98 7.82
CA SER A 28 8.94 8.43 7.79
C SER A 28 9.84 8.94 6.68
N GLU A 29 11.02 8.37 6.51
CA GLU A 29 11.95 8.68 5.41
C GLU A 29 11.30 8.47 4.04
N GLY A 30 10.71 7.30 3.83
CA GLY A 30 10.07 6.97 2.56
C GLY A 30 8.84 7.85 2.27
N LEU A 31 8.00 8.09 3.28
CA LEU A 31 6.86 8.99 3.16
C LEU A 31 7.29 10.41 2.79
N LEU A 32 8.26 10.98 3.52
CA LEU A 32 8.76 12.33 3.27
C LEU A 32 9.41 12.44 1.88
N TRP A 33 10.14 11.41 1.47
CA TRP A 33 10.68 11.34 0.13
C TRP A 33 9.58 11.36 -0.94
N PHE A 34 8.51 10.57 -0.78
CA PHE A 34 7.38 10.52 -1.70
C PHE A 34 6.67 11.88 -1.78
N VAL A 35 6.40 12.48 -0.63
CA VAL A 35 5.72 13.78 -0.56
C VAL A 35 6.53 14.89 -1.22
N LYS A 36 7.85 14.86 -1.12
CA LYS A 36 8.73 15.88 -1.72
C LYS A 36 8.99 15.67 -3.22
N ASN A 37 9.09 14.41 -3.66
CA ASN A 37 9.59 14.10 -5.01
C ASN A 37 8.54 13.56 -5.97
N VAL A 38 7.41 13.07 -5.49
CA VAL A 38 6.38 12.44 -6.31
C VAL A 38 5.06 13.20 -6.25
N LEU A 39 4.56 13.46 -5.05
CA LEU A 39 3.24 14.04 -4.84
C LEU A 39 2.99 15.37 -5.58
N PRO A 40 3.97 16.30 -5.72
CA PRO A 40 3.78 17.54 -6.48
C PRO A 40 3.55 17.35 -7.99
N HIS A 41 3.80 16.16 -8.51
CA HIS A 41 3.76 15.85 -9.95
C HIS A 41 2.55 14.99 -10.37
N VAL A 42 1.67 14.64 -9.41
CA VAL A 42 0.51 13.76 -9.62
C VAL A 42 -0.74 14.35 -8.99
N ASP A 43 -1.91 14.04 -9.57
CA ASP A 43 -3.20 14.50 -9.07
C ASP A 43 -3.96 13.34 -8.43
N ILE A 44 -3.79 13.15 -7.13
CA ILE A 44 -4.36 12.04 -6.34
C ILE A 44 -4.97 12.54 -5.03
N ASP A 45 -5.94 11.80 -4.48
CA ASP A 45 -6.39 11.95 -3.08
C ASP A 45 -5.45 11.14 -2.19
N PHE A 46 -4.44 11.82 -1.63
CA PHE A 46 -3.41 11.17 -0.82
C PHE A 46 -3.68 11.31 0.67
N LYS A 47 -3.71 10.18 1.38
CA LYS A 47 -3.83 10.15 2.84
C LYS A 47 -2.72 9.34 3.48
N VAL A 48 -2.32 9.78 4.65
CA VAL A 48 -1.36 9.09 5.52
C VAL A 48 -2.09 8.59 6.76
N ILE A 49 -2.00 7.31 7.05
CA ILE A 49 -2.71 6.69 8.16
C ILE A 49 -1.72 5.89 9.01
N GLY A 50 -1.73 6.06 10.33
CA GLY A 50 -0.92 5.20 11.20
C GLY A 50 -0.59 5.76 12.56
N LYS A 51 0.09 4.93 13.33
CA LYS A 51 0.43 5.26 14.72
C LYS A 51 1.44 6.41 14.77
N ASP A 52 1.14 7.43 15.59
CA ASP A 52 2.01 8.57 15.89
C ASP A 52 2.40 9.43 14.67
N MET A 53 1.61 9.36 13.57
CA MET A 53 1.87 10.13 12.35
C MET A 53 1.56 11.64 12.51
N ASP A 54 0.76 12.03 13.49
CA ASP A 54 0.55 13.43 13.89
C ASP A 54 1.84 14.07 14.41
N LEU A 55 2.68 13.33 15.12
CA LEU A 55 4.00 13.80 15.58
C LEU A 55 4.90 14.14 14.38
N LEU A 56 4.91 13.28 13.36
CA LEU A 56 5.65 13.54 12.13
C LEU A 56 5.07 14.75 11.38
N LYS A 57 3.76 14.85 11.27
CA LYS A 57 3.09 16.00 10.63
C LYS A 57 3.44 17.32 11.31
N ASN A 58 3.50 17.35 12.63
CA ASN A 58 3.81 18.54 13.39
C ASN A 58 5.28 18.98 13.26
N SER A 59 6.19 18.03 12.98
CA SER A 59 7.62 18.32 12.79
C SER A 59 7.99 18.64 11.34
N GLU A 60 7.17 18.26 10.36
CA GLU A 60 7.50 18.33 8.93
C GLU A 60 6.54 19.24 8.14
N THR A 61 7.04 20.37 7.69
CA THR A 61 6.24 21.38 6.98
C THR A 61 5.64 20.88 5.67
N CYS A 62 6.28 19.91 4.99
CA CYS A 62 5.77 19.33 3.76
C CYS A 62 4.52 18.46 3.95
N LEU A 63 4.20 18.09 5.18
CA LEU A 63 2.97 17.35 5.52
C LEU A 63 1.80 18.24 5.93
N LYS A 64 2.00 19.57 5.99
CA LYS A 64 1.00 20.50 6.53
C LYS A 64 -0.38 20.37 5.85
N ASP A 65 -0.39 20.30 4.54
CA ASP A 65 -1.62 20.26 3.73
C ASP A 65 -2.07 18.83 3.40
N ILE A 66 -1.38 17.81 3.93
CA ILE A 66 -1.73 16.40 3.72
C ILE A 66 -2.68 15.93 4.83
N THR A 67 -3.69 15.17 4.44
CA THR A 67 -4.56 14.49 5.40
C THR A 67 -3.80 13.40 6.12
N VAL A 68 -3.57 13.59 7.41
CA VAL A 68 -2.92 12.62 8.30
C VAL A 68 -3.92 12.17 9.37
N LEU A 69 -4.13 10.86 9.46
CA LEU A 69 -5.02 10.22 10.42
C LEU A 69 -4.17 9.37 11.36
N SER A 70 -4.01 9.85 12.59
CA SER A 70 -3.14 9.20 13.58
C SER A 70 -3.93 8.35 14.55
N ASN A 71 -3.32 7.22 14.95
CA ASN A 71 -3.84 6.37 16.03
C ASN A 71 -5.29 5.88 15.81
N VAL A 72 -5.68 5.64 14.56
CA VAL A 72 -7.02 5.11 14.24
C VAL A 72 -7.16 3.68 14.77
N PRO A 73 -8.30 3.32 15.34
CA PRO A 73 -8.49 1.99 15.97
C PRO A 73 -8.62 0.85 14.97
N ASP A 74 -9.08 1.14 13.75
CA ASP A 74 -9.29 0.14 12.69
C ASP A 74 -8.83 0.70 11.34
N LEU A 75 -7.98 -0.07 10.67
CA LEU A 75 -7.42 0.28 9.35
C LEU A 75 -8.24 -0.28 8.18
N SER A 76 -9.18 -1.19 8.44
CA SER A 76 -9.92 -1.94 7.42
C SER A 76 -10.58 -1.02 6.39
N GLN A 77 -11.29 0.00 6.86
CA GLN A 77 -11.98 0.95 5.99
C GLN A 77 -11.04 1.68 5.02
N TYR A 78 -9.81 1.97 5.45
CA TYR A 78 -8.83 2.69 4.60
C TYR A 78 -8.25 1.76 3.54
N PHE A 79 -8.02 0.49 3.87
CA PHE A 79 -7.69 -0.49 2.86
C PHE A 79 -8.85 -0.68 1.87
N GLU A 80 -10.09 -0.78 2.32
CA GLU A 80 -11.24 -0.94 1.45
C GLU A 80 -11.47 0.27 0.53
N GLU A 81 -11.30 1.50 1.04
CA GLU A 81 -11.50 2.73 0.28
C GLU A 81 -10.41 3.03 -0.75
N ALA A 82 -9.16 2.61 -0.49
CA ALA A 82 -8.04 2.92 -1.35
C ALA A 82 -8.18 2.27 -2.73
N ASP A 83 -7.85 3.00 -3.77
CA ASP A 83 -7.71 2.45 -5.12
C ASP A 83 -6.38 1.72 -5.25
N PHE A 84 -5.30 2.29 -4.67
CA PHE A 84 -4.01 1.60 -4.49
C PHE A 84 -3.24 2.12 -3.27
N MET A 85 -2.33 1.28 -2.80
CA MET A 85 -1.45 1.59 -1.67
C MET A 85 -0.10 2.10 -2.16
N ILE A 86 0.47 3.07 -1.45
CA ILE A 86 1.77 3.67 -1.75
C ILE A 86 2.75 3.31 -0.63
N PHE A 87 3.75 2.49 -0.95
CA PHE A 87 4.77 2.04 0.01
C PHE A 87 6.20 2.37 -0.46
N PRO A 88 6.65 3.61 -0.37
CA PRO A 88 7.99 4.06 -0.77
C PRO A 88 8.99 3.78 0.35
N ILE A 89 9.23 2.52 0.68
CA ILE A 89 10.13 2.11 1.75
C ILE A 89 11.49 1.78 1.13
N PHE A 90 12.56 2.45 1.56
CA PHE A 90 13.90 2.29 0.98
C PHE A 90 14.92 1.73 1.96
N SER A 91 14.55 1.54 3.22
CA SER A 91 15.41 1.01 4.28
C SER A 91 14.66 0.08 5.21
N GLY A 92 15.38 -0.67 6.01
CA GLY A 92 14.86 -1.66 6.94
C GLY A 92 15.17 -3.07 6.49
N SER A 93 14.72 -4.08 7.24
CA SER A 93 14.93 -5.49 6.92
C SER A 93 13.65 -6.29 7.11
N GLY A 94 13.57 -7.42 6.40
CA GLY A 94 12.47 -8.38 6.52
C GLY A 94 11.16 -7.94 5.89
N MET A 95 10.20 -8.83 5.97
CA MET A 95 8.86 -8.66 5.39
C MET A 95 8.11 -7.49 6.04
N LYS A 96 7.51 -6.64 5.24
CA LYS A 96 6.76 -5.47 5.70
C LYS A 96 5.30 -5.85 5.95
N VAL A 97 4.85 -5.80 7.20
CA VAL A 97 3.48 -6.15 7.60
C VAL A 97 2.42 -5.43 6.74
N LYS A 98 2.62 -4.16 6.45
CA LYS A 98 1.71 -3.37 5.60
C LYS A 98 1.51 -3.95 4.19
N THR A 99 2.55 -4.58 3.63
CA THR A 99 2.44 -5.26 2.33
C THR A 99 1.58 -6.51 2.45
N CYS A 100 1.75 -7.30 3.52
CA CYS A 100 0.87 -8.44 3.81
C CYS A 100 -0.59 -8.01 4.00
N GLU A 101 -0.82 -6.95 4.75
CA GLU A 101 -2.16 -6.40 4.96
C GLU A 101 -2.78 -5.92 3.64
N ALA A 102 -2.02 -5.21 2.80
CA ALA A 102 -2.51 -4.79 1.48
C ALA A 102 -2.87 -6.00 0.59
N LEU A 103 -2.06 -7.06 0.60
CA LEU A 103 -2.38 -8.31 -0.09
C LEU A 103 -3.65 -8.96 0.47
N MET A 104 -3.83 -8.96 1.81
CA MET A 104 -5.01 -9.49 2.48
C MET A 104 -6.30 -8.78 2.02
N TYR A 105 -6.23 -7.46 1.81
CA TYR A 105 -7.37 -6.67 1.29
C TYR A 105 -7.45 -6.65 -0.24
N GLY A 106 -6.63 -7.44 -0.94
CA GLY A 106 -6.62 -7.48 -2.40
C GLY A 106 -6.31 -6.12 -3.02
N LYS A 107 -5.29 -5.42 -2.52
CA LYS A 107 -4.94 -4.08 -3.04
C LYS A 107 -3.86 -4.13 -4.10
N ASN A 108 -3.93 -3.18 -5.02
CA ASN A 108 -2.80 -2.83 -5.86
C ASN A 108 -1.78 -2.05 -5.04
N ILE A 109 -0.51 -2.40 -5.16
CA ILE A 109 0.58 -1.82 -4.37
C ILE A 109 1.60 -1.17 -5.30
N LEU A 110 1.84 0.12 -5.14
CA LEU A 110 2.99 0.79 -5.70
C LEU A 110 4.06 0.85 -4.61
N GLY A 111 5.07 0.02 -4.74
CA GLY A 111 6.07 -0.14 -3.70
C GLY A 111 7.49 -0.22 -4.24
N SER A 112 8.47 0.15 -3.42
CA SER A 112 9.89 -0.04 -3.71
C SER A 112 10.28 -1.52 -3.59
N LYS A 113 11.48 -1.85 -4.01
CA LYS A 113 12.06 -3.20 -3.83
C LYS A 113 11.98 -3.64 -2.37
N GLU A 114 12.31 -2.74 -1.44
CA GLU A 114 12.29 -3.00 -0.01
C GLU A 114 10.88 -3.30 0.52
N SER A 115 9.85 -2.67 -0.05
CA SER A 115 8.44 -2.93 0.32
C SER A 115 7.99 -4.36 0.00
N PHE A 116 8.62 -5.00 -0.98
CA PHE A 116 8.31 -6.37 -1.41
C PHE A 116 9.35 -7.39 -0.90
N GLU A 117 10.32 -6.97 -0.08
CA GLU A 117 11.33 -7.88 0.45
C GLU A 117 10.70 -9.06 1.20
N GLY A 118 11.15 -10.28 0.86
CA GLY A 118 10.68 -11.53 1.45
C GLY A 118 9.35 -12.05 0.91
N TYR A 119 8.70 -11.32 -0.01
CA TYR A 119 7.47 -11.77 -0.65
C TYR A 119 7.75 -12.46 -1.99
N GLU A 120 7.26 -13.69 -2.12
CA GLU A 120 7.30 -14.47 -3.37
C GLU A 120 6.06 -14.16 -4.22
N LEU A 121 6.10 -13.08 -4.98
CA LEU A 121 5.00 -12.63 -5.82
C LEU A 121 5.51 -11.94 -7.10
N ASP A 122 4.64 -11.85 -8.10
CA ASP A 122 4.86 -11.01 -9.27
C ASP A 122 4.38 -9.58 -8.97
N THR A 123 5.33 -8.66 -8.86
CA THR A 123 5.03 -7.25 -8.56
C THR A 123 4.20 -6.57 -9.65
N SER A 124 4.26 -7.05 -10.90
CA SER A 124 3.47 -6.51 -12.01
C SER A 124 2.00 -6.94 -11.94
N SER A 125 1.73 -8.07 -11.31
CA SER A 125 0.36 -8.58 -11.11
C SER A 125 -0.31 -8.03 -9.85
N CYS A 126 0.45 -7.64 -8.82
CA CYS A 126 -0.11 -7.04 -7.59
C CYS A 126 -0.01 -5.50 -7.55
N GLY A 127 0.43 -4.88 -8.64
CA GLY A 127 0.63 -3.44 -8.73
C GLY A 127 1.85 -3.07 -9.54
N LYS A 128 2.82 -2.37 -8.94
CA LYS A 128 4.06 -1.99 -9.63
C LYS A 128 5.24 -1.83 -8.67
N LEU A 129 6.39 -2.37 -9.08
CA LEU A 129 7.67 -2.05 -8.48
C LEU A 129 8.12 -0.66 -8.93
N CYS A 130 8.36 0.25 -7.98
CA CYS A 130 8.79 1.63 -8.22
C CYS A 130 9.94 1.97 -7.26
N ASN A 131 11.13 2.20 -7.78
CA ASN A 131 12.32 2.55 -6.97
C ASN A 131 12.74 4.01 -7.11
N THR A 132 12.20 4.73 -8.10
CA THR A 132 12.51 6.13 -8.41
C THR A 132 11.25 6.98 -8.44
N ALA A 133 11.40 8.29 -8.24
CA ALA A 133 10.29 9.23 -8.33
C ALA A 133 9.59 9.16 -9.70
N LYS A 134 10.38 9.04 -10.77
CA LYS A 134 9.85 8.91 -12.13
C LYS A 134 8.96 7.69 -12.29
N GLU A 135 9.37 6.52 -11.78
CA GLU A 135 8.57 5.29 -11.86
C GLU A 135 7.24 5.42 -11.10
N TYR A 136 7.24 6.04 -9.90
CA TYR A 136 6.00 6.33 -9.18
C TYR A 136 5.10 7.30 -9.97
N ILE A 137 5.65 8.41 -10.46
CA ILE A 137 4.90 9.43 -11.21
C ILE A 137 4.28 8.81 -12.46
N ASP A 138 5.07 8.11 -13.28
CA ASP A 138 4.61 7.51 -14.53
C ASP A 138 3.54 6.45 -14.26
N THR A 139 3.71 5.63 -13.22
CA THR A 139 2.76 4.58 -12.86
C THR A 139 1.43 5.18 -12.34
N ILE A 140 1.49 6.19 -11.48
CA ILE A 140 0.30 6.87 -10.96
C ILE A 140 -0.48 7.53 -12.10
N LYS A 141 0.19 8.22 -13.02
CA LYS A 141 -0.44 8.81 -14.19
C LYS A 141 -1.08 7.75 -15.08
N TYR A 142 -0.35 6.67 -15.35
CA TYR A 142 -0.88 5.56 -16.15
C TYR A 142 -2.15 4.95 -15.51
N PHE A 143 -2.16 4.71 -14.20
CA PHE A 143 -3.34 4.17 -13.50
C PHE A 143 -4.49 5.17 -13.39
N SER A 144 -4.19 6.48 -13.39
CA SER A 144 -5.22 7.51 -13.43
C SER A 144 -5.93 7.56 -14.80
N GLU A 145 -5.19 7.33 -15.89
CA GLU A 145 -5.70 7.30 -17.27
C GLU A 145 -6.29 5.92 -17.63
N ASN A 146 -5.76 4.85 -17.04
CA ASN A 146 -6.17 3.46 -17.28
C ASN A 146 -6.60 2.84 -15.95
N PRO A 147 -7.84 3.09 -15.51
CA PRO A 147 -8.29 2.65 -14.21
C PRO A 147 -8.16 1.14 -13.98
N VAL A 148 -7.54 0.78 -12.88
CA VAL A 148 -7.41 -0.62 -12.43
C VAL A 148 -8.51 -0.95 -11.43
N PRO A 149 -8.96 -2.21 -11.36
CA PRO A 149 -9.91 -2.62 -10.33
C PRO A 149 -9.38 -2.30 -8.92
N ARG A 150 -10.23 -1.74 -8.08
CA ARG A 150 -9.91 -1.46 -6.66
C ARG A 150 -9.55 -2.74 -5.89
N TYR A 151 -10.14 -3.85 -6.28
CA TYR A 151 -9.83 -5.17 -5.74
C TYR A 151 -9.01 -5.98 -6.74
N ASN A 152 -7.83 -6.37 -6.31
CA ASN A 152 -6.89 -7.18 -7.08
C ASN A 152 -6.97 -8.64 -6.64
N VAL A 153 -7.56 -9.48 -7.47
CA VAL A 153 -7.74 -10.92 -7.21
C VAL A 153 -6.40 -11.64 -7.02
N TYR A 154 -5.36 -11.26 -7.78
CA TYR A 154 -4.03 -11.84 -7.64
C TYR A 154 -3.44 -11.54 -6.25
N SER A 155 -3.47 -10.29 -5.81
CA SER A 155 -3.00 -9.90 -4.48
C SER A 155 -3.68 -10.71 -3.38
N ARG A 156 -4.99 -10.85 -3.44
CA ARG A 156 -5.76 -11.65 -2.49
C ARG A 156 -5.40 -13.14 -2.55
N SER A 157 -5.27 -13.71 -3.74
CA SER A 157 -4.91 -15.12 -3.93
C SER A 157 -3.52 -15.43 -3.36
N ILE A 158 -2.53 -14.54 -3.57
CA ILE A 158 -1.19 -14.69 -3.00
C ILE A 158 -1.25 -14.67 -1.47
N PHE A 159 -2.02 -13.76 -0.86
CA PHE A 159 -2.21 -13.77 0.58
C PHE A 159 -2.77 -15.09 1.08
N GLU A 160 -3.85 -15.57 0.49
CA GLU A 160 -4.53 -16.80 0.92
C GLU A 160 -3.66 -18.04 0.79
N THR A 161 -2.88 -18.11 -0.29
CA THR A 161 -2.08 -19.32 -0.63
C THR A 161 -0.68 -19.34 -0.04
N LYS A 162 -0.16 -18.19 0.46
CA LYS A 162 1.22 -18.13 0.97
C LYS A 162 1.36 -17.44 2.34
N TYR A 163 0.48 -16.51 2.71
CA TYR A 163 0.71 -15.63 3.86
C TYR A 163 -0.42 -15.62 4.89
N SER A 164 -1.50 -16.35 4.65
CA SER A 164 -2.61 -16.44 5.60
C SER A 164 -2.31 -17.39 6.77
N ASN A 165 -2.97 -17.16 7.90
CA ASN A 165 -2.91 -18.08 9.05
C ASN A 165 -3.38 -19.50 8.66
N ALA A 166 -4.36 -19.62 7.78
CA ALA A 166 -4.85 -20.91 7.29
C ALA A 166 -3.75 -21.68 6.53
N PHE A 167 -2.99 -20.99 5.67
CA PHE A 167 -1.85 -21.57 4.99
C PHE A 167 -0.74 -21.97 5.97
N ALA A 168 -0.38 -21.11 6.90
CA ALA A 168 0.64 -21.41 7.92
C ALA A 168 0.26 -22.65 8.74
N LEU A 169 -0.99 -22.77 9.18
CA LEU A 169 -1.49 -23.94 9.89
C LEU A 169 -1.46 -25.22 9.05
N LYS A 170 -1.74 -25.11 7.74
CA LYS A 170 -1.64 -26.24 6.81
C LYS A 170 -0.20 -26.75 6.74
N VAL A 171 0.75 -25.86 6.45
CA VAL A 171 2.18 -26.21 6.38
C VAL A 171 2.67 -26.81 7.68
N PHE A 172 2.31 -26.20 8.83
CA PHE A 172 2.67 -26.74 10.14
C PHE A 172 2.18 -28.18 10.34
N LYS A 173 0.92 -28.46 10.01
CA LYS A 173 0.36 -29.82 10.12
C LYS A 173 1.03 -30.85 9.19
N GLU A 174 1.54 -30.42 8.05
CA GLU A 174 2.26 -31.30 7.12
C GLU A 174 3.67 -31.64 7.61
N LEU A 175 4.34 -30.71 8.30
CA LEU A 175 5.68 -30.92 8.87
C LEU A 175 5.72 -31.85 10.09
N PHE A 176 4.60 -32.01 10.80
CA PHE A 176 4.49 -32.80 12.03
C PHE A 176 3.60 -34.04 11.88
N ARG A 177 3.39 -34.53 10.66
CA ARG A 177 2.81 -35.84 10.34
C ARG A 177 3.91 -36.85 10.12
#